data_5c80c90ef5ce477611ef9c607ab2ab98
#
_entry.id   5c80c90ef5ce477611ef9c607ab2ab98
#
_cell.length_a   1.000
_cell.length_b   1.000
_cell.length_c   1.000
_cell.angle_alpha   90.00
_cell.angle_beta   90.00
_cell.angle_gamma   90.00
#
_symmetry.space_group_name_H-M   'P 1'
#
loop_
_entity.id
_entity.type
_entity.pdbx_description
1 polymer ?
#
loop_
_entity_poly.entity_id
_entity_poly.type
_entity_poly.pdbx_seq_one_letter_code
_entity_poly.pdbx_strand_id
1 'polypeptide(L)'
;GDSWTVEDLNDQLRFHPLVFRKRKMSRGEFPEQLRLAIADLIRDIEITKQCYSKGYDTHWSVKLNTAMWRGSSNSKKYLSRLRSKGKMIKNQEQWLTFMNPKIDSLQEAYSNDIEINMDAFEKIKLTGTDMMVIQRGVPYPILVPSFPIVTSDNRLDYGKSIN
;
A
#
# COMPACT_ATOMS: atom_id res chain seq x y z
N GLY A 1 -22.54 26.34 -7.02
CA GLY A 1 -21.70 25.15 -7.13
C GLY A 1 -20.33 25.53 -7.66
N ASP A 2 -19.30 24.85 -7.21
CA ASP A 2 -17.92 25.11 -7.64
C ASP A 2 -17.79 24.75 -9.13
N SER A 3 -17.18 25.62 -9.92
CA SER A 3 -16.84 25.35 -11.31
C SER A 3 -15.38 24.92 -11.38
N TRP A 4 -15.12 23.83 -12.11
CA TRP A 4 -13.77 23.35 -12.33
C TRP A 4 -13.30 23.73 -13.73
N THR A 5 -12.08 24.22 -13.80
CA THR A 5 -11.37 24.39 -15.06
C THR A 5 -10.68 23.08 -15.47
N VAL A 6 -10.18 23.01 -16.70
CA VAL A 6 -9.37 21.89 -17.17
C VAL A 6 -8.07 21.78 -16.37
N GLU A 7 -7.52 22.90 -15.90
CA GLU A 7 -6.31 22.93 -15.07
C GLU A 7 -6.59 22.33 -13.68
N ASP A 8 -7.70 22.69 -13.04
CA ASP A 8 -8.14 22.09 -11.76
C ASP A 8 -8.31 20.58 -11.90
N LEU A 9 -8.91 20.11 -12.99
CA LEU A 9 -9.05 18.68 -13.26
C LEU A 9 -7.67 18.01 -13.40
N ASN A 10 -6.76 18.59 -14.18
CA ASN A 10 -5.41 18.04 -14.34
C ASN A 10 -4.64 17.95 -13.03
N ASP A 11 -4.79 18.92 -12.15
CA ASP A 11 -4.19 18.88 -10.82
C ASP A 11 -4.78 17.77 -9.96
N GLN A 12 -6.09 17.56 -10.00
CA GLN A 12 -6.70 16.44 -9.31
C GLN A 12 -6.24 15.08 -9.85
N LEU A 13 -6.06 14.95 -11.16
CA LEU A 13 -5.59 13.71 -11.78
C LEU A 13 -4.18 13.28 -11.36
N ARG A 14 -3.38 14.17 -10.81
CA ARG A 14 -2.06 13.83 -10.23
C ARG A 14 -2.17 13.00 -8.96
N PHE A 15 -3.28 13.14 -8.23
CA PHE A 15 -3.52 12.50 -6.94
C PHE A 15 -4.63 11.45 -6.97
N HIS A 16 -5.57 11.59 -7.91
CA HIS A 16 -6.74 10.76 -8.06
C HIS A 16 -6.82 10.21 -9.48
N PRO A 17 -6.47 8.94 -9.71
CA PRO A 17 -6.58 8.35 -11.04
C PRO A 17 -8.04 8.25 -11.45
N LEU A 18 -8.33 8.49 -12.74
CA LEU A 18 -9.65 8.23 -13.31
C LEU A 18 -9.94 6.72 -13.29
N VAL A 19 -11.10 6.37 -12.78
CA VAL A 19 -11.60 5.00 -12.78
C VAL A 19 -12.71 4.86 -13.81
N PHE A 20 -12.44 4.13 -14.88
CA PHE A 20 -13.42 3.87 -15.93
C PHE A 20 -14.34 2.71 -15.52
N ARG A 21 -15.64 2.88 -15.74
CA ARG A 21 -16.64 1.85 -15.45
C ARG A 21 -16.51 0.63 -16.37
N LYS A 22 -16.00 0.81 -17.58
CA LYS A 22 -15.65 -0.27 -18.52
C LYS A 22 -14.14 -0.42 -18.63
N ARG A 23 -13.64 -1.65 -18.49
CA ARG A 23 -12.21 -1.96 -18.68
C ARG A 23 -11.81 -2.05 -20.16
N LYS A 24 -12.75 -2.48 -21.02
CA LYS A 24 -12.55 -2.56 -22.47
C LYS A 24 -13.62 -1.68 -23.11
N MET A 25 -13.20 -0.75 -23.96
CA MET A 25 -14.09 0.19 -24.64
C MET A 25 -13.57 0.46 -26.05
N SER A 26 -14.49 0.70 -26.97
CA SER A 26 -14.18 1.15 -28.31
C SER A 26 -13.80 2.64 -28.31
N ARG A 27 -13.19 3.10 -29.40
CA ARG A 27 -12.82 4.51 -29.57
C ARG A 27 -14.04 5.44 -29.54
N GLY A 28 -15.20 4.97 -30.02
CA GLY A 28 -16.44 5.75 -30.00
C GLY A 28 -17.09 5.85 -28.62
N GLU A 29 -16.86 4.87 -27.73
CA GLU A 29 -17.38 4.88 -26.36
C GLU A 29 -16.52 5.72 -25.40
N PHE A 30 -15.27 5.99 -25.78
CA PHE A 30 -14.31 6.66 -24.88
C PHE A 30 -14.79 8.03 -24.37
N PRO A 31 -15.36 8.93 -25.19
CA PRO A 31 -15.79 10.25 -24.70
C PRO A 31 -16.86 10.14 -23.59
N GLU A 32 -17.83 9.24 -23.75
CA GLU A 32 -18.86 9.03 -22.74
C GLU A 32 -18.29 8.39 -21.46
N GLN A 33 -17.41 7.39 -21.59
CA GLN A 33 -16.75 6.77 -20.43
C GLN A 33 -15.83 7.75 -19.70
N LEU A 34 -15.17 8.66 -20.42
CA LEU A 34 -14.37 9.73 -19.81
C LEU A 34 -15.26 10.69 -19.03
N ARG A 35 -16.39 11.12 -19.61
CA ARG A 35 -17.37 11.99 -18.93
C ARG A 35 -17.86 11.34 -17.63
N LEU A 36 -18.20 10.05 -17.67
CA LEU A 36 -18.64 9.32 -16.49
C LEU A 36 -17.53 9.19 -15.44
N ALA A 37 -16.30 8.93 -15.86
CA ALA A 37 -15.17 8.83 -14.95
C ALA A 37 -14.85 10.17 -14.25
N ILE A 38 -14.97 11.29 -14.95
CA ILE A 38 -14.84 12.63 -14.37
C ILE A 38 -15.98 12.92 -13.38
N ALA A 39 -17.22 12.57 -13.73
CA ALA A 39 -18.35 12.74 -12.83
C ALA A 39 -18.19 11.91 -11.54
N ASP A 40 -17.71 10.66 -11.66
CA ASP A 40 -17.41 9.81 -10.51
C ASP A 40 -16.26 10.40 -9.66
N LEU A 41 -15.21 10.94 -10.27
CA LEU A 41 -14.12 11.62 -9.57
C LEU A 41 -14.61 12.80 -8.75
N ILE A 42 -15.42 13.68 -9.34
CA ILE A 42 -15.99 14.85 -8.65
C ILE A 42 -16.84 14.40 -7.45
N ARG A 43 -17.74 13.42 -7.68
CA ARG A 43 -18.55 12.84 -6.61
C ARG A 43 -17.68 12.30 -5.48
N ASP A 44 -16.65 11.56 -5.77
CA ASP A 44 -15.81 10.91 -4.77
C ASP A 44 -14.99 11.94 -3.97
N ILE A 45 -14.57 13.04 -4.60
CA ILE A 45 -13.92 14.16 -3.93
C ILE A 45 -14.89 14.85 -2.97
N GLU A 46 -16.13 15.13 -3.40
CA GLU A 46 -17.12 15.77 -2.56
C GLU A 46 -17.55 14.89 -1.37
N ILE A 47 -17.72 13.58 -1.59
CA ILE A 47 -17.96 12.63 -0.50
C ILE A 47 -16.78 12.64 0.47
N THR A 48 -15.55 12.66 -0.02
CA THR A 48 -14.35 12.70 0.82
C THR A 48 -14.29 13.96 1.68
N LYS A 49 -14.58 15.13 1.11
CA LYS A 49 -14.67 16.39 1.87
C LYS A 49 -15.70 16.28 3.01
N GLN A 50 -16.89 15.71 2.73
CA GLN A 50 -17.91 15.49 3.75
C GLN A 50 -17.46 14.50 4.82
N CYS A 51 -16.72 13.45 4.46
CA CYS A 51 -16.17 12.50 5.42
C CYS A 51 -15.17 13.17 6.36
N TYR A 52 -14.29 14.02 5.85
CA TYR A 52 -13.37 14.80 6.68
C TYR A 52 -14.12 15.77 7.60
N SER A 53 -15.11 16.50 7.09
CA SER A 53 -15.92 17.44 7.91
C SER A 53 -16.66 16.75 9.04
N LYS A 54 -16.99 15.46 8.91
CA LYS A 54 -17.62 14.62 9.94
C LYS A 54 -16.60 13.90 10.84
N GLY A 55 -15.30 14.09 10.62
CA GLY A 55 -14.24 13.48 11.43
C GLY A 55 -14.05 11.98 11.22
N TYR A 56 -14.53 11.41 10.11
CA TYR A 56 -14.36 9.97 9.84
C TYR A 56 -12.91 9.55 9.63
N ASP A 57 -12.04 10.47 9.24
CA ASP A 57 -10.59 10.27 9.13
C ASP A 57 -9.93 9.94 10.49
N THR A 58 -10.59 10.32 11.60
CA THR A 58 -10.11 10.01 12.96
C THR A 58 -10.48 8.61 13.42
N HIS A 59 -11.39 7.93 12.72
CA HIS A 59 -11.81 6.57 13.06
C HIS A 59 -10.63 5.59 12.96
N TRP A 60 -10.53 4.67 13.94
CA TRP A 60 -9.39 3.77 14.06
C TRP A 60 -9.13 2.94 12.79
N SER A 61 -10.19 2.43 12.14
CA SER A 61 -10.06 1.64 10.91
C SER A 61 -9.50 2.43 9.74
N VAL A 62 -9.87 3.73 9.62
CA VAL A 62 -9.35 4.63 8.59
C VAL A 62 -7.88 4.94 8.86
N LYS A 63 -7.54 5.23 10.13
CA LYS A 63 -6.15 5.45 10.54
C LYS A 63 -5.27 4.22 10.28
N LEU A 64 -5.75 3.02 10.61
CA LEU A 64 -5.04 1.76 10.38
C LEU A 64 -4.77 1.55 8.88
N ASN A 65 -5.81 1.67 8.04
CA ASN A 65 -5.66 1.55 6.59
C ASN A 65 -4.68 2.58 6.02
N THR A 66 -4.83 3.83 6.42
CA THR A 66 -3.94 4.92 5.96
C THR A 66 -2.49 4.66 6.38
N ALA A 67 -2.26 4.21 7.61
CA ALA A 67 -0.93 3.88 8.12
C ALA A 67 -0.30 2.73 7.33
N MET A 68 -1.06 1.68 7.02
CA MET A 68 -0.61 0.52 6.25
C MET A 68 -0.20 0.92 4.82
N TRP A 69 -1.01 1.70 4.10
CA TRP A 69 -0.69 2.19 2.77
C TRP A 69 0.49 3.15 2.76
N ARG A 70 0.58 4.03 3.77
CA ARG A 70 1.72 4.93 3.96
C ARG A 70 3.00 4.14 4.22
N GLY A 71 2.95 3.13 5.08
CA GLY A 71 4.08 2.24 5.36
C GLY A 71 4.58 1.55 4.10
N SER A 72 3.68 0.94 3.31
CA SER A 72 4.02 0.30 2.03
C SER A 72 4.67 1.29 1.05
N SER A 73 4.11 2.48 0.89
CA SER A 73 4.64 3.51 -0.01
C SER A 73 6.02 3.99 0.43
N ASN A 74 6.22 4.21 1.73
CA ASN A 74 7.51 4.62 2.28
C ASN A 74 8.57 3.54 2.10
N SER A 75 8.24 2.28 2.35
CA SER A 75 9.14 1.14 2.14
C SER A 75 9.58 1.02 0.68
N LYS A 76 8.64 1.12 -0.25
CA LYS A 76 8.93 1.11 -1.69
C LYS A 76 9.83 2.28 -2.11
N LYS A 77 9.57 3.49 -1.59
CA LYS A 77 10.38 4.67 -1.86
C LYS A 77 11.81 4.55 -1.30
N TYR A 78 11.93 4.01 -0.08
CA TYR A 78 13.24 3.74 0.53
C TYR A 78 14.04 2.74 -0.31
N LEU A 79 13.44 1.61 -0.69
CA LEU A 79 14.11 0.63 -1.55
C LEU A 79 14.46 1.16 -2.93
N SER A 80 13.61 2.00 -3.52
CA SER A 80 13.93 2.67 -4.78
C SER A 80 15.18 3.55 -4.66
N ARG A 81 15.32 4.28 -3.55
CA ARG A 81 16.53 5.08 -3.26
C ARG A 81 17.77 4.20 -3.05
N LEU A 82 17.63 3.06 -2.36
CA LEU A 82 18.73 2.12 -2.21
C LEU A 82 19.15 1.50 -3.55
N ARG A 83 18.19 1.13 -4.39
CA ARG A 83 18.46 0.61 -5.74
C ARG A 83 19.17 1.65 -6.62
N SER A 84 18.84 2.92 -6.51
CA SER A 84 19.52 3.98 -7.25
C SER A 84 20.99 4.13 -6.82
N LYS A 85 21.33 3.84 -5.57
CA LYS A 85 22.71 3.81 -5.06
C LYS A 85 23.46 2.55 -5.51
N GLY A 86 22.74 1.45 -5.71
CA GLY A 86 23.26 0.17 -6.17
C GLY A 86 23.20 -0.03 -7.70
N LYS A 87 23.31 1.03 -8.49
CA LYS A 87 23.18 0.98 -9.98
C LYS A 87 24.09 -0.03 -10.70
N MET A 88 25.18 -0.45 -10.07
CA MET A 88 26.15 -1.44 -10.60
C MET A 88 25.76 -2.89 -10.29
N ILE A 89 24.72 -3.12 -9.49
CA ILE A 89 24.29 -4.46 -9.05
C ILE A 89 23.49 -5.12 -10.18
N LYS A 90 24.01 -6.25 -10.67
CA LYS A 90 23.46 -6.93 -11.86
C LYS A 90 22.68 -8.20 -11.56
N ASN A 91 22.88 -8.79 -10.38
CA ASN A 91 22.26 -10.05 -10.01
C ASN A 91 21.71 -10.04 -8.57
N GLN A 92 20.92 -11.05 -8.24
CA GLN A 92 20.25 -11.17 -6.95
C GLN A 92 21.22 -11.36 -5.80
N GLU A 93 22.28 -12.12 -5.98
CA GLU A 93 23.29 -12.39 -4.95
C GLU A 93 24.01 -11.10 -4.51
N GLN A 94 24.46 -10.31 -5.49
CA GLN A 94 25.06 -9.00 -5.22
C GLN A 94 24.06 -8.05 -4.53
N TRP A 95 22.77 -8.15 -4.89
CA TRP A 95 21.74 -7.36 -4.24
C TRP A 95 21.55 -7.75 -2.77
N LEU A 96 21.51 -9.05 -2.48
CA LEU A 96 21.41 -9.54 -1.09
C LEU A 96 22.64 -9.13 -0.27
N THR A 97 23.85 -9.31 -0.81
CA THR A 97 25.10 -8.88 -0.16
C THR A 97 25.08 -7.36 0.16
N PHE A 98 24.54 -6.55 -0.74
CA PHE A 98 24.39 -5.12 -0.51
C PHE A 98 23.33 -4.78 0.53
N MET A 99 22.24 -5.56 0.58
CA MET A 99 21.09 -5.28 1.46
C MET A 99 21.27 -5.84 2.87
N ASN A 100 21.89 -7.02 3.03
CA ASN A 100 22.01 -7.71 4.32
C ASN A 100 22.53 -6.81 5.45
N PRO A 101 23.66 -6.07 5.31
CA PRO A 101 24.13 -5.23 6.41
C PRO A 101 23.15 -4.14 6.84
N LYS A 102 22.29 -3.67 5.92
CA LYS A 102 21.28 -2.64 6.22
C LYS A 102 20.09 -3.24 6.94
N ILE A 103 19.73 -4.46 6.59
CA ILE A 103 18.65 -5.22 7.24
C ILE A 103 19.11 -5.62 8.64
N ASP A 104 20.31 -6.15 8.78
CA ASP A 104 20.89 -6.52 10.08
C ASP A 104 20.93 -5.31 11.04
N SER A 105 21.36 -4.16 10.55
CA SER A 105 21.35 -2.91 11.33
C SER A 105 19.93 -2.49 11.76
N LEU A 106 18.92 -2.67 10.89
CA LEU A 106 17.53 -2.38 11.25
C LEU A 106 16.98 -3.40 12.24
N GLN A 107 17.29 -4.69 12.07
CA GLN A 107 16.90 -5.75 12.99
C GLN A 107 17.49 -5.52 14.37
N GLU A 108 18.77 -5.16 14.47
CA GLU A 108 19.43 -4.82 15.71
C GLU A 108 18.76 -3.60 16.39
N ALA A 109 18.51 -2.53 15.61
CA ALA A 109 17.90 -1.32 16.14
C ALA A 109 16.50 -1.53 16.72
N TYR A 110 15.73 -2.42 16.12
CA TYR A 110 14.33 -2.69 16.51
C TYR A 110 14.12 -4.02 17.23
N SER A 111 15.18 -4.77 17.55
CA SER A 111 15.05 -6.11 18.16
C SER A 111 14.32 -6.09 19.51
N ASN A 112 14.45 -5.00 20.27
CA ASN A 112 13.76 -4.84 21.54
C ASN A 112 12.26 -4.53 21.40
N ASP A 113 11.84 -4.03 20.25
CA ASP A 113 10.45 -3.66 19.94
C ASP A 113 9.69 -4.80 19.24
N ILE A 114 10.39 -5.90 18.93
CA ILE A 114 9.83 -7.05 18.22
C ILE A 114 9.66 -8.21 19.19
N GLU A 115 8.42 -8.66 19.32
CA GLU A 115 8.07 -9.88 20.08
C GLU A 115 7.42 -10.87 19.11
N ILE A 116 7.95 -12.10 19.07
CA ILE A 116 7.45 -13.16 18.17
C ILE A 116 6.94 -14.31 19.02
N ASN A 117 5.63 -14.57 18.96
CA ASN A 117 5.03 -15.76 19.56
C ASN A 117 5.24 -16.94 18.62
N MET A 118 6.25 -17.76 18.90
CA MET A 118 6.63 -18.90 18.08
C MET A 118 5.53 -19.97 18.03
N ASP A 119 4.88 -20.27 19.15
CA ASP A 119 3.79 -21.26 19.20
C ASP A 119 2.59 -20.86 18.36
N ALA A 120 2.25 -19.57 18.37
CA ALA A 120 1.19 -19.05 17.52
C ALA A 120 1.61 -19.06 16.04
N PHE A 121 2.85 -18.73 15.74
CA PHE A 121 3.40 -18.71 14.40
C PHE A 121 3.38 -20.09 13.74
N GLU A 122 3.80 -21.14 14.44
CA GLU A 122 3.80 -22.52 13.95
C GLU A 122 2.40 -23.07 13.68
N LYS A 123 1.38 -22.54 14.37
CA LYS A 123 -0.02 -22.91 14.15
C LYS A 123 -0.68 -22.20 12.97
N ILE A 124 -0.05 -21.20 12.38
CA ILE A 124 -0.57 -20.48 11.21
C ILE A 124 -0.53 -21.41 9.99
N LYS A 125 -1.70 -21.79 9.50
CA LYS A 125 -1.82 -22.47 8.21
C LYS A 125 -1.88 -21.41 7.11
N LEU A 126 -0.81 -21.31 6.33
CA LEU A 126 -0.82 -20.53 5.10
C LEU A 126 -1.66 -21.29 4.07
N THR A 127 -2.89 -20.87 3.88
CA THR A 127 -3.66 -21.22 2.70
C THR A 127 -3.21 -20.33 1.54
N GLY A 128 -3.31 -20.79 0.28
CA GLY A 128 -3.02 -19.98 -0.91
C GLY A 128 -4.00 -18.80 -1.00
N THR A 129 -3.84 -17.85 -0.10
CA THR A 129 -4.72 -16.70 0.03
C THR A 129 -4.22 -15.58 -0.83
N ASP A 130 -5.11 -15.09 -1.67
CA ASP A 130 -4.97 -13.77 -2.27
C ASP A 130 -4.80 -12.72 -1.17
N MET A 131 -4.16 -11.61 -1.50
CA MET A 131 -3.95 -10.44 -0.63
C MET A 131 -5.27 -9.73 -0.27
N MET A 132 -6.35 -10.46 -0.12
CA MET A 132 -7.66 -9.97 0.28
C MET A 132 -7.98 -10.44 1.70
N VAL A 133 -8.17 -9.49 2.59
CA VAL A 133 -8.63 -9.75 3.96
C VAL A 133 -10.13 -9.46 4.03
N ILE A 134 -10.92 -10.46 4.40
CA ILE A 134 -12.34 -10.29 4.69
C ILE A 134 -12.47 -10.00 6.18
N GLN A 135 -12.87 -8.78 6.50
CA GLN A 135 -13.13 -8.38 7.87
C GLN A 135 -14.61 -8.59 8.20
N ARG A 136 -14.90 -9.21 9.37
CA ARG A 136 -16.26 -9.39 9.84
C ARG A 136 -16.99 -8.04 9.99
N GLY A 137 -18.17 -7.92 9.40
CA GLY A 137 -18.97 -6.68 9.42
C GLY A 137 -18.62 -5.66 8.34
N VAL A 138 -17.63 -5.96 7.47
CA VAL A 138 -17.33 -5.16 6.29
C VAL A 138 -17.84 -5.90 5.06
N PRO A 139 -18.74 -5.32 4.26
CA PRO A 139 -19.42 -6.01 3.15
C PRO A 139 -18.54 -6.16 1.89
N TYR A 140 -17.28 -5.72 1.92
CA TYR A 140 -16.33 -5.76 0.80
C TYR A 140 -14.95 -6.17 1.28
N PRO A 141 -14.14 -6.81 0.43
CA PRO A 141 -12.78 -7.20 0.78
C PRO A 141 -11.90 -5.96 0.98
N ILE A 142 -11.06 -6.00 2.03
CA ILE A 142 -10.06 -4.98 2.28
C ILE A 142 -8.79 -5.34 1.51
N LEU A 143 -8.38 -4.46 0.59
CA LEU A 143 -7.12 -4.61 -0.10
C LEU A 143 -5.96 -4.27 0.85
N VAL A 144 -5.03 -5.21 1.00
CA VAL A 144 -3.81 -5.01 1.76
C VAL A 144 -2.67 -4.67 0.79
N PRO A 145 -1.92 -3.59 1.02
CA PRO A 145 -0.80 -3.26 0.16
C PRO A 145 0.34 -4.27 0.33
N SER A 146 0.98 -4.65 -0.77
CA SER A 146 2.18 -5.47 -0.71
C SER A 146 3.35 -4.70 -0.10
N PHE A 147 4.07 -5.35 0.83
CA PHE A 147 5.36 -4.86 1.30
C PHE A 147 6.48 -5.55 0.52
N PRO A 148 7.59 -4.84 0.25
CA PRO A 148 8.70 -5.43 -0.47
C PRO A 148 9.40 -6.49 0.38
N ILE A 149 9.66 -7.65 -0.22
CA ILE A 149 10.51 -8.69 0.35
C ILE A 149 11.95 -8.34 0.01
N VAL A 150 12.79 -8.16 1.01
CA VAL A 150 14.19 -7.71 0.84
C VAL A 150 15.22 -8.71 1.31
N THR A 151 14.77 -9.82 1.91
CA THR A 151 15.63 -10.90 2.38
C THR A 151 15.21 -12.23 1.73
N SER A 152 16.14 -13.14 1.56
CA SER A 152 15.87 -14.54 1.18
C SER A 152 15.82 -15.46 2.38
N ASP A 153 16.20 -14.98 3.55
CA ASP A 153 16.30 -15.77 4.76
C ASP A 153 15.00 -15.73 5.54
N ASN A 154 14.58 -16.89 5.99
CA ASN A 154 13.47 -17.05 6.95
C ASN A 154 14.02 -17.00 8.38
N ARG A 155 14.93 -16.05 8.63
CA ARG A 155 15.49 -15.89 9.97
C ARG A 155 14.46 -15.32 10.92
N LEU A 156 14.22 -16.03 12.01
CA LEU A 156 13.37 -15.60 13.12
C LEU A 156 14.19 -15.39 14.41
N ASP A 157 15.51 -15.16 14.24
CA ASP A 157 16.47 -14.97 15.32
C ASP A 157 16.58 -13.51 15.81
N TYR A 158 15.74 -12.63 15.27
CA TYR A 158 15.64 -11.24 15.70
C TYR A 158 14.37 -10.98 16.52
N GLY A 159 14.48 -10.12 17.51
CA GLY A 159 13.41 -9.85 18.44
C GLY A 159 13.38 -10.82 19.62
N LYS A 160 12.38 -10.68 20.48
CA LYS A 160 12.15 -11.53 21.64
C LYS A 160 11.18 -12.64 21.27
N SER A 161 11.59 -13.89 21.49
CA SER A 161 10.67 -15.04 21.42
C SER A 161 9.86 -15.10 22.71
N ILE A 162 8.53 -15.17 22.57
CA ILE A 162 7.58 -15.41 23.66
C ILE A 162 6.83 -16.71 23.37
N ASN A 163 6.67 -17.53 24.40
CA ASN A 163 5.93 -18.80 24.36
C ASN A 163 4.51 -18.60 24.89
#